data_3caf3734fec9c3c4f8a7dccf80e6127e
#
_entry.id   3caf3734fec9c3c4f8a7dccf80e6127e
#
_cell.length_a   1.000
_cell.length_b   1.000
_cell.length_c   1.000
_cell.angle_alpha   90.00
_cell.angle_beta   90.00
_cell.angle_gamma   90.00
#
_symmetry.space_group_name_H-M   'P 1'
#
loop_
_entity.id
_entity.type
_entity.pdbx_description
1 polymer ?
#
loop_
_entity_poly.entity_id
_entity_poly.type
_entity_poly.pdbx_seq_one_letter_code
_entity_poly.pdbx_strand_id
1 'polypeptide(L)'
;MLTYKEIEKEDLASLAAMYVETFNAPPWNDAWTPETAGTRLRQMAEAETFYGICAYEEDVLCGMVLGFAEQFYDGVLFEIKEFCVRNTSRGNGIGSEIYREFERRLRERNIENVQLMTLRGNASEHFYEKNGFETDKDLIFMKKQI
;
A
#
# COMPACT_ATOMS: atom_id res chain seq x y z
N MET A 1 7.41 17.84 7.13
CA MET A 1 6.69 17.01 8.12
C MET A 1 5.49 16.39 7.45
N LEU A 2 5.30 15.08 7.66
CA LEU A 2 4.16 14.38 7.08
C LEU A 2 2.93 14.48 8.00
N THR A 3 1.78 14.65 7.39
CA THR A 3 0.50 14.50 8.06
C THR A 3 -0.25 13.34 7.42
N TYR A 4 -1.17 12.76 8.15
CA TYR A 4 -1.85 11.53 7.73
C TYR A 4 -3.35 11.64 7.93
N LYS A 5 -4.06 10.96 7.07
CA LYS A 5 -5.52 10.92 7.11
C LYS A 5 -5.98 9.53 6.72
N GLU A 6 -7.02 9.03 7.39
CA GLU A 6 -7.66 7.78 6.98
C GLU A 6 -8.34 7.96 5.62
N ILE A 7 -8.22 6.96 4.75
CA ILE A 7 -8.79 7.04 3.39
C ILE A 7 -10.30 6.97 3.43
N GLU A 8 -10.94 7.92 2.77
CA GLU A 8 -12.40 7.99 2.61
C GLU A 8 -12.75 8.01 1.12
N LYS A 9 -14.03 7.86 0.79
CA LYS A 9 -14.50 7.81 -0.61
C LYS A 9 -14.09 9.03 -1.42
N GLU A 10 -14.15 10.22 -0.83
CA GLU A 10 -13.77 11.46 -1.52
C GLU A 10 -12.30 11.54 -1.86
N ASP A 11 -11.47 10.69 -1.27
CA ASP A 11 -10.03 10.67 -1.55
C ASP A 11 -9.69 9.87 -2.81
N LEU A 12 -10.60 8.98 -3.24
CA LEU A 12 -10.27 7.99 -4.26
C LEU A 12 -9.83 8.57 -5.61
N ALA A 13 -10.43 9.68 -6.02
CA ALA A 13 -10.06 10.31 -7.30
C ALA A 13 -8.59 10.79 -7.28
N SER A 14 -8.18 11.47 -6.21
CA SER A 14 -6.81 11.94 -6.06
C SER A 14 -5.82 10.78 -5.92
N LEU A 15 -6.21 9.74 -5.20
CA LEU A 15 -5.39 8.54 -5.03
C LEU A 15 -5.22 7.80 -6.35
N ALA A 16 -6.28 7.71 -7.16
CA ALA A 16 -6.20 7.08 -8.48
C ALA A 16 -5.23 7.83 -9.39
N ALA A 17 -5.25 9.16 -9.37
CA ALA A 17 -4.31 9.97 -10.16
C ALA A 17 -2.87 9.71 -9.75
N MET A 18 -2.58 9.68 -8.45
CA MET A 18 -1.24 9.37 -7.94
C MET A 18 -0.85 7.94 -8.29
N TYR A 19 -1.77 7.00 -8.23
CA TYR A 19 -1.56 5.59 -8.58
C TYR A 19 -1.10 5.45 -10.04
N VAL A 20 -1.83 6.07 -10.96
CA VAL A 20 -1.49 6.06 -12.39
C VAL A 20 -0.09 6.63 -12.61
N GLU A 21 0.19 7.78 -12.05
CA GLU A 21 1.49 8.45 -12.19
C GLU A 21 2.62 7.57 -11.66
N THR A 22 2.42 6.95 -10.50
CA THR A 22 3.46 6.17 -9.83
C THR A 22 3.72 4.86 -10.55
N PHE A 23 2.69 4.08 -10.83
CA PHE A 23 2.87 2.72 -11.33
C PHE A 23 3.05 2.63 -12.85
N ASN A 24 2.74 3.69 -13.60
CA ASN A 24 3.06 3.73 -15.01
C ASN A 24 4.51 4.16 -15.27
N ALA A 25 5.20 4.65 -14.23
CA ALA A 25 6.61 5.02 -14.30
C ALA A 25 7.51 3.83 -13.96
N PRO A 26 8.82 3.88 -14.32
CA PRO A 26 9.75 2.84 -13.89
C PRO A 26 9.81 2.73 -12.38
N PRO A 27 10.08 1.56 -11.80
CA PRO A 27 10.40 0.29 -12.47
C PRO A 27 9.18 -0.53 -12.88
N TRP A 28 7.96 -0.07 -12.57
CA TRP A 28 6.73 -0.84 -12.77
C TRP A 28 6.31 -0.87 -14.23
N ASN A 29 6.31 0.31 -14.88
CA ASN A 29 5.95 0.48 -16.30
C ASN A 29 4.60 -0.15 -16.65
N ASP A 30 3.63 -0.02 -15.74
CA ASP A 30 2.27 -0.50 -15.98
C ASP A 30 1.55 0.42 -16.96
N ALA A 31 0.36 0.01 -17.38
CA ALA A 31 -0.47 0.76 -18.32
C ALA A 31 -1.84 1.10 -17.69
N TRP A 32 -1.83 1.62 -16.46
CA TRP A 32 -3.07 2.03 -15.80
C TRP A 32 -3.69 3.23 -16.49
N THR A 33 -5.01 3.25 -16.54
CA THR A 33 -5.78 4.42 -16.95
C THR A 33 -6.48 4.98 -15.73
N PRO A 34 -6.94 6.25 -15.77
CA PRO A 34 -7.76 6.78 -14.68
C PRO A 34 -8.96 5.88 -14.35
N GLU A 35 -9.57 5.27 -15.37
CA GLU A 35 -10.70 4.37 -15.19
C GLU A 35 -10.32 3.08 -14.48
N THR A 36 -9.26 2.41 -14.93
CA THR A 36 -8.87 1.13 -14.33
C THR A 36 -8.32 1.32 -12.93
N ALA A 37 -7.54 2.38 -12.69
CA ALA A 37 -7.05 2.69 -11.36
C ALA A 37 -8.20 3.06 -10.42
N GLY A 38 -9.14 3.87 -10.88
CA GLY A 38 -10.31 4.26 -10.10
C GLY A 38 -11.17 3.06 -9.72
N THR A 39 -11.39 2.15 -10.67
CA THR A 39 -12.16 0.92 -10.41
C THR A 39 -11.46 0.05 -9.37
N ARG A 40 -10.15 -0.14 -9.52
CA ARG A 40 -9.37 -0.94 -8.57
C ARG A 40 -9.48 -0.40 -7.15
N LEU A 41 -9.22 0.89 -6.98
CA LEU A 41 -9.26 1.51 -5.65
C LEU A 41 -10.67 1.50 -5.05
N ARG A 42 -11.69 1.72 -5.88
CA ARG A 42 -13.07 1.67 -5.42
C ARG A 42 -13.43 0.26 -4.93
N GLN A 43 -13.06 -0.76 -5.69
CA GLN A 43 -13.32 -2.15 -5.29
C GLN A 43 -12.64 -2.48 -3.97
N MET A 44 -11.44 -1.99 -3.75
CA MET A 44 -10.74 -2.17 -2.48
C MET A 44 -11.46 -1.42 -1.35
N ALA A 45 -11.80 -0.16 -1.58
CA ALA A 45 -12.44 0.68 -0.55
C ALA A 45 -13.82 0.19 -0.14
N GLU A 46 -14.49 -0.58 -0.98
CA GLU A 46 -15.80 -1.16 -0.67
C GLU A 46 -15.71 -2.49 0.07
N ALA A 47 -14.52 -3.03 0.26
CA ALA A 47 -14.35 -4.27 1.02
C ALA A 47 -14.67 -4.03 2.50
N GLU A 48 -15.31 -5.03 3.12
CA GLU A 48 -15.79 -4.92 4.49
C GLU A 48 -14.70 -4.52 5.49
N THR A 49 -13.50 -5.06 5.33
CA THR A 49 -12.41 -4.83 6.28
C THR A 49 -11.33 -3.90 5.73
N PHE A 50 -11.70 -3.06 4.79
CA PHE A 50 -10.77 -2.10 4.20
C PHE A 50 -10.25 -1.13 5.27
N TYR A 51 -8.95 -0.87 5.21
CA TYR A 51 -8.33 0.20 5.98
C TYR A 51 -7.14 0.76 5.21
N GLY A 52 -6.96 2.06 5.27
CA GLY A 52 -5.83 2.70 4.62
C GLY A 52 -5.64 4.12 5.09
N ILE A 53 -4.44 4.65 4.84
CA ILE A 53 -4.12 6.06 5.14
C ILE A 53 -3.49 6.73 3.92
N CYS A 54 -3.71 8.03 3.82
CA CYS A 54 -3.01 8.93 2.90
C CYS A 54 -1.97 9.70 3.69
N ALA A 55 -0.87 10.02 3.04
CA ALA A 55 0.18 10.87 3.59
C ALA A 55 0.30 12.15 2.77
N TYR A 56 0.49 13.27 3.47
CA TYR A 56 0.63 14.59 2.88
C TYR A 56 1.89 15.25 3.37
N GLU A 57 2.58 15.92 2.47
CA GLU A 57 3.73 16.76 2.80
C GLU A 57 3.35 18.17 2.40
N GLU A 58 3.26 19.08 3.38
CA GLU A 58 2.83 20.46 3.18
C GLU A 58 1.53 20.55 2.36
N ASP A 59 0.53 19.76 2.79
CA ASP A 59 -0.79 19.68 2.17
C ASP A 59 -0.82 19.07 0.76
N VAL A 60 0.31 18.53 0.29
CA VAL A 60 0.38 17.83 -1.00
C VAL A 60 0.38 16.34 -0.77
N LEU A 61 -0.54 15.63 -1.42
CA LEU A 61 -0.63 14.17 -1.33
C LEU A 61 0.68 13.55 -1.85
N CYS A 62 1.36 12.77 -1.01
CA CYS A 62 2.65 12.18 -1.36
C CYS A 62 2.70 10.67 -1.23
N GLY A 63 1.71 10.04 -0.60
CA GLY A 63 1.72 8.58 -0.49
C GLY A 63 0.42 8.02 0.03
N MET A 64 0.29 6.70 -0.08
CA MET A 64 -0.84 5.95 0.49
C MET A 64 -0.41 4.53 0.81
N VAL A 65 -1.07 3.94 1.78
CA VAL A 65 -0.97 2.52 2.07
C VAL A 65 -2.35 2.02 2.48
N LEU A 66 -2.76 0.89 1.93
CA LEU A 66 -4.10 0.37 2.15
C LEU A 66 -4.17 -1.14 1.94
N GLY A 67 -5.22 -1.73 2.45
CA GLY A 67 -5.47 -3.15 2.28
C GLY A 67 -6.67 -3.62 3.11
N PHE A 68 -6.63 -4.89 3.50
CA PHE A 68 -7.74 -5.55 4.19
C PHE A 68 -7.26 -6.30 5.41
N ALA A 69 -8.11 -6.35 6.45
CA ALA A 69 -7.93 -7.25 7.57
C ALA A 69 -8.67 -8.56 7.29
N GLU A 70 -8.07 -9.68 7.65
CA GLU A 70 -8.66 -11.01 7.48
C GLU A 70 -8.57 -11.79 8.77
N GLN A 71 -9.63 -12.52 9.10
CA GLN A 71 -9.64 -13.39 10.26
C GLN A 71 -8.92 -14.70 9.93
N PHE A 72 -7.92 -15.06 10.75
CA PHE A 72 -7.26 -16.34 10.72
C PHE A 72 -7.58 -17.08 12.02
N TYR A 73 -7.17 -18.35 12.11
CA TYR A 73 -7.44 -19.16 13.29
C TYR A 73 -6.72 -18.65 14.55
N ASP A 74 -5.62 -17.96 14.37
CA ASP A 74 -4.76 -17.49 15.45
C ASP A 74 -4.77 -15.97 15.64
N GLY A 75 -5.64 -15.25 14.93
CA GLY A 75 -5.75 -13.81 15.07
C GLY A 75 -6.10 -13.13 13.77
N VAL A 76 -5.97 -11.81 13.76
CA VAL A 76 -6.28 -11.00 12.58
C VAL A 76 -5.00 -10.68 11.83
N LEU A 77 -5.01 -10.95 10.53
CA LEU A 77 -3.92 -10.66 9.60
C LEU A 77 -4.33 -9.48 8.73
N PHE A 78 -3.41 -8.55 8.49
CA PHE A 78 -3.63 -7.48 7.53
C PHE A 78 -2.83 -7.71 6.27
N GLU A 79 -3.48 -7.68 5.12
CA GLU A 79 -2.79 -7.75 3.85
C GLU A 79 -2.71 -6.37 3.23
N ILE A 80 -1.48 -5.86 3.04
CA ILE A 80 -1.27 -4.62 2.30
C ILE A 80 -1.47 -4.92 0.82
N LYS A 81 -2.42 -4.25 0.21
CA LYS A 81 -2.74 -4.42 -1.21
C LYS A 81 -2.05 -3.38 -2.07
N GLU A 82 -1.93 -2.15 -1.57
CA GLU A 82 -1.27 -1.08 -2.28
C GLU A 82 -0.46 -0.23 -1.31
N PHE A 83 0.73 0.12 -1.74
CA PHE A 83 1.59 1.04 -1.03
C PHE A 83 2.35 1.83 -2.10
N CYS A 84 2.13 3.12 -2.17
CA CYS A 84 2.89 3.93 -3.11
C CYS A 84 3.30 5.26 -2.49
N VAL A 85 4.46 5.73 -2.95
CA VAL A 85 4.99 7.05 -2.62
C VAL A 85 5.17 7.78 -3.95
N ARG A 86 4.69 9.01 -4.01
CA ARG A 86 4.81 9.82 -5.23
C ARG A 86 6.28 9.88 -5.68
N ASN A 87 6.51 9.75 -6.98
CA ASN A 87 7.88 9.68 -7.52
C ASN A 87 8.75 10.87 -7.08
N THR A 88 8.17 12.06 -7.02
CA THR A 88 8.89 13.28 -6.64
C THR A 88 9.23 13.33 -5.15
N SER A 89 8.63 12.46 -4.34
CA SER A 89 8.84 12.41 -2.89
C SER A 89 9.77 11.28 -2.46
N ARG A 90 10.21 10.42 -3.38
CA ARG A 90 11.06 9.27 -3.06
C ARG A 90 12.47 9.67 -2.67
N GLY A 91 13.14 8.78 -1.93
CA GLY A 91 14.56 8.92 -1.59
C GLY A 91 14.84 9.66 -0.30
N ASN A 92 13.82 10.13 0.41
CA ASN A 92 13.98 10.89 1.65
C ASN A 92 13.48 10.13 2.88
N GLY A 93 13.35 8.81 2.79
CA GLY A 93 12.85 7.99 3.90
C GLY A 93 11.35 8.11 4.15
N ILE A 94 10.63 8.77 3.25
CA ILE A 94 9.19 9.01 3.38
C ILE A 94 8.41 7.70 3.42
N GLY A 95 8.76 6.74 2.58
CA GLY A 95 8.08 5.44 2.58
C GLY A 95 8.17 4.75 3.93
N SER A 96 9.34 4.71 4.55
CA SER A 96 9.52 4.12 5.87
C SER A 96 8.76 4.88 6.95
N GLU A 97 8.69 6.20 6.84
CA GLU A 97 7.93 7.02 7.78
C GLU A 97 6.42 6.72 7.66
N ILE A 98 5.91 6.62 6.44
CA ILE A 98 4.51 6.26 6.20
C ILE A 98 4.22 4.88 6.77
N TYR A 99 5.10 3.91 6.50
CA TYR A 99 4.89 2.55 6.98
C TYR A 99 4.87 2.49 8.51
N ARG A 100 5.79 3.20 9.19
CA ARG A 100 5.82 3.22 10.65
C ARG A 100 4.52 3.77 11.24
N GLU A 101 3.97 4.83 10.64
CA GLU A 101 2.69 5.37 11.08
C GLU A 101 1.56 4.35 10.84
N PHE A 102 1.56 3.70 9.67
CA PHE A 102 0.56 2.70 9.37
C PHE A 102 0.63 1.52 10.35
N GLU A 103 1.83 1.01 10.60
CA GLU A 103 2.03 -0.09 11.55
C GLU A 103 1.54 0.28 12.95
N ARG A 104 1.82 1.51 13.39
CA ARG A 104 1.33 2.00 14.68
C ARG A 104 -0.20 1.94 14.73
N ARG A 105 -0.87 2.38 13.67
CA ARG A 105 -2.33 2.35 13.58
C ARG A 105 -2.89 0.93 13.54
N LEU A 106 -2.21 0.03 12.86
CA LEU A 106 -2.61 -1.38 12.86
C LEU A 106 -2.52 -1.99 14.25
N ARG A 107 -1.48 -1.68 15.01
CA ARG A 107 -1.36 -2.13 16.39
C ARG A 107 -2.50 -1.62 17.27
N GLU A 108 -2.90 -0.39 17.09
CA GLU A 108 -4.06 0.16 17.82
C GLU A 108 -5.35 -0.56 17.48
N ARG A 109 -5.42 -1.21 16.31
CA ARG A 109 -6.56 -2.00 15.87
C ARG A 109 -6.41 -3.48 16.23
N ASN A 110 -5.44 -3.82 17.07
CA ASN A 110 -5.16 -5.19 17.53
C ASN A 110 -4.74 -6.14 16.40
N ILE A 111 -4.09 -5.59 15.36
CA ILE A 111 -3.54 -6.37 14.26
C ILE A 111 -2.06 -6.58 14.54
N GLU A 112 -1.62 -7.83 14.58
CA GLU A 112 -0.25 -8.19 14.93
C GLU A 112 0.54 -8.80 13.78
N ASN A 113 -0.13 -9.14 12.69
CA ASN A 113 0.51 -9.76 11.53
C ASN A 113 0.16 -9.02 10.26
N VAL A 114 1.16 -8.76 9.44
CA VAL A 114 1.01 -8.04 8.17
C VAL A 114 1.70 -8.84 7.09
N GLN A 115 1.05 -8.99 5.93
CA GLN A 115 1.67 -9.63 4.77
C GLN A 115 1.43 -8.81 3.51
N LEU A 116 2.20 -9.09 2.49
CA LEU A 116 2.06 -8.46 1.19
C LEU A 116 2.77 -9.28 0.10
N MET A 117 2.49 -8.96 -1.16
CA MET A 117 3.25 -9.45 -2.30
C MET A 117 3.97 -8.28 -2.94
N THR A 118 5.23 -8.51 -3.35
CA THR A 118 6.03 -7.50 -4.03
C THR A 118 6.94 -8.14 -5.05
N LEU A 119 7.63 -7.33 -5.83
CA LEU A 119 8.59 -7.83 -6.82
C LEU A 119 9.86 -8.31 -6.13
N ARG A 120 10.34 -9.48 -6.57
CA ARG A 120 11.57 -10.08 -6.05
C ARG A 120 12.79 -9.35 -6.57
N GLY A 121 13.79 -9.17 -5.69
CA GLY A 121 15.12 -8.75 -6.10
C GLY A 121 15.28 -7.30 -6.51
N ASN A 122 14.33 -6.43 -6.20
CA ASN A 122 14.46 -5.01 -6.52
C ASN A 122 14.33 -4.14 -5.27
N ALA A 123 14.26 -2.83 -5.48
CA ALA A 123 14.18 -1.87 -4.38
C ALA A 123 12.97 -2.09 -3.47
N SER A 124 11.86 -2.62 -3.99
CA SER A 124 10.67 -2.91 -3.19
C SER A 124 10.94 -3.97 -2.13
N GLU A 125 11.51 -5.11 -2.54
CA GLU A 125 11.84 -6.18 -1.59
C GLU A 125 12.78 -5.65 -0.51
N HIS A 126 13.82 -4.93 -0.92
CA HIS A 126 14.77 -4.33 0.02
C HIS A 126 14.10 -3.35 0.99
N PHE A 127 13.16 -2.54 0.48
CA PHE A 127 12.41 -1.60 1.30
C PHE A 127 11.64 -2.33 2.41
N TYR A 128 10.94 -3.41 2.06
CA TYR A 128 10.16 -4.15 3.04
C TYR A 128 11.05 -4.89 4.04
N GLU A 129 12.17 -5.46 3.59
CA GLU A 129 13.13 -6.08 4.50
C GLU A 129 13.67 -5.08 5.52
N LYS A 130 13.99 -3.89 5.06
CA LYS A 130 14.47 -2.81 5.92
C LYS A 130 13.42 -2.42 6.98
N ASN A 131 12.15 -2.60 6.67
CA ASN A 131 11.05 -2.30 7.58
C ASN A 131 10.56 -3.53 8.36
N GLY A 132 11.35 -4.58 8.41
CA GLY A 132 11.10 -5.73 9.27
C GLY A 132 10.36 -6.89 8.64
N PHE A 133 10.07 -6.83 7.35
CA PHE A 133 9.45 -7.94 6.65
C PHE A 133 10.47 -8.99 6.26
N GLU A 134 10.04 -10.23 6.22
CA GLU A 134 10.86 -11.34 5.76
C GLU A 134 10.14 -12.05 4.62
N THR A 135 10.90 -12.50 3.62
CA THR A 135 10.35 -13.31 2.55
C THR A 135 9.95 -14.66 3.11
N ASP A 136 8.70 -15.05 2.90
CA ASP A 136 8.23 -16.37 3.29
C ASP A 136 8.79 -17.39 2.30
N LYS A 137 9.46 -18.42 2.82
CA LYS A 137 10.13 -19.44 1.99
C LYS A 137 9.25 -20.66 1.73
N ASP A 138 8.15 -20.77 2.46
CA ASP A 138 7.25 -21.92 2.36
C ASP A 138 6.09 -21.67 1.38
N LEU A 139 5.81 -20.40 1.08
CA LEU A 139 4.70 -20.03 0.22
C LEU A 139 5.21 -19.58 -1.15
N ILE A 140 4.44 -19.88 -2.18
CA ILE A 140 4.71 -19.39 -3.53
C ILE A 140 3.45 -18.73 -4.09
N PHE A 141 3.68 -17.75 -4.96
CA PHE A 141 2.60 -17.12 -5.72
C PHE A 141 2.44 -17.84 -7.04
N MET A 142 1.23 -18.28 -7.37
CA MET A 142 0.96 -19.02 -8.60
C MET A 142 -0.09 -18.31 -9.43
N LYS A 143 0.08 -18.30 -10.75
CA LYS A 143 -0.83 -17.66 -11.69
C LYS A 143 -1.22 -18.63 -12.79
N LYS A 144 -2.41 -18.42 -13.35
CA LYS A 144 -2.86 -19.17 -14.52
C LYS A 144 -3.74 -18.24 -15.36
N GLN A 145 -3.51 -18.23 -16.65
CA GLN A 145 -4.38 -17.54 -17.60
C GLN A 145 -5.40 -18.56 -18.12
N ILE A 146 -6.67 -18.22 -18.04
CA ILE A 146 -7.75 -19.10 -18.51
C ILE A 146 -8.45 -18.49 -19.71
#